data_2f445f173c7355392f94f011cc00963b
#
_entry.id   2f445f173c7355392f94f011cc00963b
#
_cell.length_a   1.000
_cell.length_b   1.000
_cell.length_c   1.000
_cell.angle_alpha   90.00
_cell.angle_beta   90.00
_cell.angle_gamma   90.00
#
_symmetry.space_group_name_H-M   'P 1'
#
loop_
_entity.id
_entity.type
_entity.pdbx_description
1 polymer ?
#
loop_
_entity_poly.entity_id
_entity_poly.type
_entity_poly.pdbx_seq_one_letter_code
_entity_poly.pdbx_strand_id
1 'polypeptide(L)'
;FGLYGYYDDAERYAFFSRAVLEMLKVIDFKPQIINSNDWQCALIPVYYSIFYRNDEKLWGIKNVFTIHNIQYQGRYGMEILEDVLGIPKHFASLMEYDRDINLMKAAIEVADKVTTVSPTYSKEILDPWFSHGLDRALSDKQYKTCGFLNGIDTDMYNPATDPSIPANFTVSKKAGKKICTQKLLEEVGLPQGEEPVLGMVSRLVEHKGFDLVKCVFDDIINLGYKVVILGSGEAQYEQFFHEMRWKYPDRVAFTCGYIPDLAKKIYAGANMFLMPSKSEPCGLAQMISLRYGTIPIVRKTGGLADSIVDCGDENGTGYTFQSYNAHDMLYAVKRAKDCYWNKTEWNKLVTRAMKADFSWKQSAKLYIGLYKELAGEQ
;
A
#
# COMPACT_ATOMS: atom_id res chain seq x y z
N PHE A 1 1.66 -21.97 -2.70
CA PHE A 1 1.17 -22.06 -1.31
C PHE A 1 1.25 -20.67 -0.70
N GLY A 2 0.09 -20.09 -0.32
CA GLY A 2 0.01 -18.79 0.36
C GLY A 2 0.18 -18.95 1.88
N LEU A 3 0.36 -17.81 2.58
CA LEU A 3 0.41 -17.80 4.05
C LEU A 3 -0.98 -17.86 4.68
N TYR A 4 -2.02 -17.42 3.98
CA TYR A 4 -3.41 -17.32 4.43
C TYR A 4 -4.38 -17.60 3.28
N GLY A 5 -5.67 -17.67 3.57
CA GLY A 5 -6.73 -18.00 2.63
C GLY A 5 -7.12 -19.48 2.66
N TYR A 6 -6.86 -20.13 3.77
CA TYR A 6 -7.24 -21.52 4.02
C TYR A 6 -8.44 -21.58 4.99
N TYR A 7 -9.19 -22.67 4.93
CA TYR A 7 -10.37 -22.86 5.77
C TYR A 7 -10.02 -22.94 7.27
N ASP A 8 -8.78 -23.37 7.59
CA ASP A 8 -8.24 -23.53 8.94
C ASP A 8 -7.40 -22.35 9.43
N ASP A 9 -7.53 -21.18 8.79
CA ASP A 9 -6.75 -20.00 9.16
C ASP A 9 -7.00 -19.55 10.61
N ALA A 10 -8.22 -19.73 11.14
CA ALA A 10 -8.53 -19.42 12.54
C ALA A 10 -7.67 -20.23 13.51
N GLU A 11 -7.60 -21.53 13.33
CA GLU A 11 -6.80 -22.47 14.14
C GLU A 11 -5.31 -22.19 14.02
N ARG A 12 -4.84 -21.97 12.80
CA ARG A 12 -3.42 -21.70 12.51
C ARG A 12 -2.94 -20.44 13.19
N TYR A 13 -3.70 -19.35 13.11
CA TYR A 13 -3.30 -18.07 13.70
C TYR A 13 -3.61 -17.99 15.20
N ALA A 14 -4.59 -18.73 15.71
CA ALA A 14 -4.76 -18.95 17.14
C ALA A 14 -3.57 -19.67 17.75
N PHE A 15 -3.15 -20.79 17.12
CA PHE A 15 -1.95 -21.53 17.52
C PHE A 15 -0.69 -20.66 17.44
N PHE A 16 -0.46 -19.98 16.30
CA PHE A 16 0.68 -19.09 16.11
C PHE A 16 0.77 -18.03 17.20
N SER A 17 -0.34 -17.34 17.46
CA SER A 17 -0.37 -16.25 18.43
C SER A 17 -0.08 -16.73 19.87
N ARG A 18 -0.58 -17.90 20.23
CA ARG A 18 -0.29 -18.50 21.54
C ARG A 18 1.15 -19.01 21.62
N ALA A 19 1.65 -19.63 20.56
CA ALA A 19 3.03 -20.12 20.49
C ALA A 19 4.06 -19.00 20.65
N VAL A 20 3.80 -17.79 20.08
CA VAL A 20 4.66 -16.62 20.27
C VAL A 20 4.78 -16.26 21.74
N LEU A 21 3.68 -16.21 22.50
CA LEU A 21 3.70 -15.85 23.91
C LEU A 21 4.34 -16.97 24.77
N GLU A 22 4.08 -18.22 24.50
CA GLU A 22 4.74 -19.35 25.19
C GLU A 22 6.25 -19.39 24.88
N MET A 23 6.65 -19.13 23.65
CA MET A 23 8.07 -19.06 23.26
C MET A 23 8.82 -18.02 24.08
N LEU A 24 8.25 -16.82 24.30
CA LEU A 24 8.89 -15.77 25.10
C LEU A 24 9.15 -16.19 26.56
N LYS A 25 8.45 -17.19 27.08
CA LYS A 25 8.67 -17.74 28.43
C LYS A 25 9.89 -18.64 28.55
N VAL A 26 10.39 -19.17 27.41
CA VAL A 26 11.47 -20.17 27.39
C VAL A 26 12.75 -19.68 26.74
N ILE A 27 12.71 -18.63 25.91
CA ILE A 27 13.90 -18.04 25.30
C ILE A 27 14.55 -17.02 26.24
N ASP A 28 15.86 -16.79 26.07
CA ASP A 28 16.60 -15.75 26.81
C ASP A 28 16.48 -14.37 26.11
N PHE A 29 15.23 -13.92 25.96
CA PHE A 29 14.92 -12.62 25.40
C PHE A 29 13.64 -12.07 26.05
N LYS A 30 13.74 -10.90 26.66
CA LYS A 30 12.62 -10.22 27.31
C LYS A 30 12.28 -8.94 26.54
N PRO A 31 11.31 -8.98 25.59
CA PRO A 31 10.92 -7.80 24.86
C PRO A 31 10.17 -6.81 25.76
N GLN A 32 10.41 -5.51 25.57
CA GLN A 32 9.60 -4.46 26.16
C GLN A 32 8.33 -4.22 25.34
N ILE A 33 8.39 -4.49 24.02
CA ILE A 33 7.34 -4.24 23.06
C ILE A 33 7.08 -5.50 22.21
N ILE A 34 5.81 -5.83 22.01
CA ILE A 34 5.38 -6.74 20.96
C ILE A 34 4.59 -5.93 19.93
N ASN A 35 5.04 -5.95 18.67
CA ASN A 35 4.29 -5.34 17.58
C ASN A 35 3.65 -6.42 16.70
N SER A 36 2.33 -6.53 16.78
CA SER A 36 1.51 -7.47 16.03
C SER A 36 0.97 -6.82 14.77
N ASN A 37 0.96 -7.54 13.65
CA ASN A 37 0.60 -6.99 12.34
C ASN A 37 -0.61 -7.71 11.75
N ASP A 38 -1.66 -6.95 11.42
CA ASP A 38 -2.91 -7.42 10.83
C ASP A 38 -3.65 -8.49 11.66
N TRP A 39 -4.80 -8.93 11.15
CA TRP A 39 -5.68 -9.86 11.83
C TRP A 39 -5.00 -11.21 12.15
N GLN A 40 -4.02 -11.64 11.37
CA GLN A 40 -3.28 -12.88 11.59
C GLN A 40 -2.51 -12.89 12.92
N CYS A 41 -2.12 -11.73 13.40
CA CYS A 41 -1.42 -11.55 14.67
C CYS A 41 -2.29 -10.91 15.76
N ALA A 42 -3.55 -10.65 15.47
CA ALA A 42 -4.47 -9.93 16.36
C ALA A 42 -4.70 -10.64 17.71
N LEU A 43 -4.61 -11.96 17.73
CA LEU A 43 -4.76 -12.73 18.97
C LEU A 43 -3.57 -12.62 19.91
N ILE A 44 -2.40 -12.14 19.47
CA ILE A 44 -1.25 -11.95 20.38
C ILE A 44 -1.60 -10.94 21.49
N PRO A 45 -1.99 -9.68 21.21
CA PRO A 45 -2.39 -8.74 22.26
C PRO A 45 -3.63 -9.19 23.03
N VAL A 46 -4.55 -9.91 22.38
CA VAL A 46 -5.77 -10.44 23.04
C VAL A 46 -5.39 -11.50 24.06
N TYR A 47 -4.63 -12.52 23.67
CA TYR A 47 -4.18 -13.57 24.60
C TYR A 47 -3.29 -13.00 25.70
N TYR A 48 -2.38 -12.06 25.35
CA TYR A 48 -1.60 -11.37 26.37
C TYR A 48 -2.49 -10.72 27.43
N SER A 49 -3.49 -9.98 27.02
CA SER A 49 -4.42 -9.28 27.93
C SER A 49 -5.21 -10.25 28.81
N ILE A 50 -5.66 -11.39 28.26
CA ILE A 50 -6.54 -12.35 28.97
C ILE A 50 -5.73 -13.31 29.86
N PHE A 51 -4.61 -13.85 29.36
CA PHE A 51 -3.96 -15.01 29.98
C PHE A 51 -2.55 -14.73 30.51
N TYR A 52 -1.82 -13.73 29.95
CA TYR A 52 -0.37 -13.59 30.18
C TYR A 52 0.02 -12.27 30.86
N ARG A 53 -0.90 -11.31 31.01
CA ARG A 53 -0.60 -9.99 31.58
C ARG A 53 0.01 -10.06 32.98
N ASN A 54 -0.35 -11.07 33.77
CA ASN A 54 0.13 -11.28 35.14
C ASN A 54 1.21 -12.37 35.24
N ASP A 55 1.71 -12.90 34.10
CA ASP A 55 2.82 -13.85 34.08
C ASP A 55 4.12 -13.12 34.42
N GLU A 56 4.88 -13.61 35.42
CA GLU A 56 6.10 -12.97 35.91
C GLU A 56 7.15 -12.75 34.82
N LYS A 57 7.21 -13.63 33.79
CA LYS A 57 8.15 -13.52 32.69
C LYS A 57 7.74 -12.51 31.63
N LEU A 58 6.44 -12.29 31.49
CA LEU A 58 5.87 -11.45 30.43
C LEU A 58 5.29 -10.13 30.97
N TRP A 59 5.38 -9.92 32.29
CA TRP A 59 4.81 -8.73 32.91
C TRP A 59 5.43 -7.43 32.35
N GLY A 60 4.58 -6.44 32.10
CA GLY A 60 5.01 -5.10 31.68
C GLY A 60 5.22 -4.93 30.16
N ILE A 61 5.11 -5.99 29.35
CA ILE A 61 5.21 -5.89 27.89
C ILE A 61 4.10 -5.00 27.34
N LYS A 62 4.45 -4.06 26.48
CA LYS A 62 3.53 -3.21 25.74
C LYS A 62 3.17 -3.81 24.39
N ASN A 63 1.91 -3.70 24.01
CA ASN A 63 1.41 -4.25 22.74
C ASN A 63 1.10 -3.14 21.76
N VAL A 64 1.77 -3.15 20.61
CA VAL A 64 1.45 -2.31 19.44
C VAL A 64 0.74 -3.19 18.43
N PHE A 65 -0.39 -2.73 17.92
CA PHE A 65 -1.12 -3.42 16.86
C PHE A 65 -1.11 -2.59 15.59
N THR A 66 -0.55 -3.13 14.50
CA THR A 66 -0.42 -2.43 13.21
C THR A 66 -1.44 -2.94 12.22
N ILE A 67 -2.25 -2.04 11.67
CA ILE A 67 -3.24 -2.32 10.61
C ILE A 67 -2.66 -1.91 9.27
N HIS A 68 -2.36 -2.91 8.41
CA HIS A 68 -1.91 -2.66 7.04
C HIS A 68 -3.09 -2.49 6.08
N ASN A 69 -4.16 -3.27 6.27
CA ASN A 69 -5.39 -3.13 5.49
C ASN A 69 -6.61 -3.52 6.34
N ILE A 70 -7.42 -2.53 6.69
CA ILE A 70 -8.61 -2.72 7.53
C ILE A 70 -9.71 -3.57 6.87
N GLN A 71 -9.65 -3.79 5.57
CA GLN A 71 -10.59 -4.66 4.85
C GLN A 71 -10.55 -6.10 5.34
N TYR A 72 -9.39 -6.56 5.81
CA TYR A 72 -9.16 -7.95 6.25
C TYR A 72 -9.09 -7.99 7.77
N GLN A 73 -10.18 -8.45 8.41
CA GLN A 73 -10.40 -8.28 9.85
C GLN A 73 -10.30 -9.58 10.66
N GLY A 74 -10.26 -10.75 10.01
CA GLY A 74 -10.36 -12.04 10.70
C GLY A 74 -11.73 -12.21 11.34
N ARG A 75 -12.80 -12.27 10.51
CA ARG A 75 -14.18 -12.47 10.97
C ARG A 75 -14.56 -13.93 10.90
N TYR A 76 -15.17 -14.43 11.98
CA TYR A 76 -15.60 -15.81 12.14
C TYR A 76 -16.87 -15.88 12.97
N GLY A 77 -17.60 -16.99 12.87
CA GLY A 77 -18.79 -17.20 13.72
C GLY A 77 -18.43 -17.34 15.21
N MET A 78 -19.42 -17.14 16.07
CA MET A 78 -19.24 -17.18 17.53
C MET A 78 -18.84 -18.57 18.07
N GLU A 79 -19.08 -19.63 17.33
CA GLU A 79 -18.78 -21.01 17.68
C GLU A 79 -17.28 -21.26 17.92
N ILE A 80 -16.39 -20.52 17.24
CA ILE A 80 -14.94 -20.71 17.41
C ILE A 80 -14.38 -20.15 18.72
N LEU A 81 -15.15 -19.37 19.49
CA LEU A 81 -14.67 -18.64 20.66
C LEU A 81 -13.98 -19.53 21.69
N GLU A 82 -14.65 -20.62 22.10
CA GLU A 82 -14.12 -21.55 23.10
C GLU A 82 -13.32 -22.69 22.45
N ASP A 83 -13.86 -23.28 21.38
CA ASP A 83 -13.30 -24.52 20.79
C ASP A 83 -11.99 -24.29 20.05
N VAL A 84 -11.88 -23.17 19.31
CA VAL A 84 -10.69 -22.85 18.50
C VAL A 84 -9.80 -21.82 19.22
N LEU A 85 -10.39 -20.71 19.67
CA LEU A 85 -9.61 -19.63 20.29
C LEU A 85 -9.27 -19.93 21.76
N GLY A 86 -10.00 -20.85 22.42
CA GLY A 86 -9.81 -21.17 23.83
C GLY A 86 -10.12 -19.98 24.75
N ILE A 87 -10.98 -19.05 24.32
CA ILE A 87 -11.34 -17.85 25.07
C ILE A 87 -12.65 -18.10 25.81
N PRO A 88 -12.68 -17.97 27.14
CA PRO A 88 -13.90 -18.18 27.93
C PRO A 88 -15.04 -17.23 27.55
N LYS A 89 -16.29 -17.69 27.60
CA LYS A 89 -17.50 -16.95 27.22
C LYS A 89 -17.65 -15.57 27.86
N HIS A 90 -17.16 -15.38 29.08
CA HIS A 90 -17.23 -14.08 29.73
C HIS A 90 -16.39 -12.99 29.07
N PHE A 91 -15.48 -13.35 28.15
CA PHE A 91 -14.77 -12.41 27.27
C PHE A 91 -15.43 -12.24 25.90
N ALA A 92 -16.61 -12.83 25.66
CA ALA A 92 -17.28 -12.76 24.36
C ALA A 92 -17.46 -11.32 23.87
N SER A 93 -17.81 -10.37 24.73
CA SER A 93 -17.99 -8.95 24.38
C SER A 93 -16.72 -8.28 23.85
N LEU A 94 -15.54 -8.75 24.26
CA LEU A 94 -14.26 -8.29 23.70
C LEU A 94 -14.10 -8.73 22.24
N MET A 95 -14.53 -9.94 21.94
CA MET A 95 -14.32 -10.57 20.62
C MET A 95 -15.44 -10.26 19.63
N GLU A 96 -16.67 -10.06 20.14
CA GLU A 96 -17.87 -9.85 19.34
C GLU A 96 -17.89 -8.48 18.68
N TYR A 97 -18.24 -8.46 17.40
CA TYR A 97 -18.58 -7.28 16.63
C TYR A 97 -19.55 -7.65 15.51
N ASP A 98 -20.72 -7.00 15.45
CA ASP A 98 -21.78 -7.31 14.49
C ASP A 98 -22.22 -8.79 14.47
N ARG A 99 -22.36 -9.40 15.65
CA ARG A 99 -22.76 -10.80 15.89
C ARG A 99 -21.72 -11.86 15.47
N ASP A 100 -20.56 -11.44 15.00
CA ASP A 100 -19.42 -12.30 14.66
C ASP A 100 -18.26 -12.06 15.61
N ILE A 101 -17.34 -12.99 15.69
CA ILE A 101 -15.99 -12.72 16.20
C ILE A 101 -15.25 -11.85 15.19
N ASN A 102 -14.63 -10.77 15.68
CA ASN A 102 -13.75 -9.92 14.88
C ASN A 102 -12.39 -9.77 15.57
N LEU A 103 -11.38 -10.46 15.05
CA LEU A 103 -10.06 -10.51 15.67
C LEU A 103 -9.39 -9.14 15.69
N MET A 104 -9.50 -8.37 14.60
CA MET A 104 -8.92 -7.04 14.50
C MET A 104 -9.56 -6.07 15.52
N LYS A 105 -10.88 -6.09 15.65
CA LYS A 105 -11.60 -5.30 16.67
C LYS A 105 -11.09 -5.61 18.08
N ALA A 106 -10.94 -6.87 18.40
CA ALA A 106 -10.45 -7.28 19.71
C ALA A 106 -9.03 -6.79 19.99
N ALA A 107 -8.13 -6.87 19.00
CA ALA A 107 -6.78 -6.33 19.12
C ALA A 107 -6.77 -4.79 19.29
N ILE A 108 -7.61 -4.07 18.55
CA ILE A 108 -7.79 -2.61 18.71
C ILE A 108 -8.20 -2.26 20.14
N GLU A 109 -9.07 -3.06 20.76
CA GLU A 109 -9.53 -2.81 22.14
C GLU A 109 -8.38 -2.91 23.17
N VAL A 110 -7.56 -3.95 23.08
CA VAL A 110 -6.59 -4.31 24.13
C VAL A 110 -5.18 -3.78 23.92
N ALA A 111 -4.78 -3.45 22.69
CA ALA A 111 -3.43 -2.94 22.42
C ALA A 111 -3.17 -1.60 23.13
N ASP A 112 -1.93 -1.37 23.57
CA ASP A 112 -1.50 -0.09 24.16
C ASP A 112 -1.46 1.03 23.09
N LYS A 113 -1.06 0.70 21.87
CA LYS A 113 -1.11 1.59 20.68
C LYS A 113 -1.62 0.84 19.46
N VAL A 114 -2.34 1.55 18.62
CA VAL A 114 -2.77 1.07 17.30
C VAL A 114 -2.06 1.93 16.26
N THR A 115 -1.37 1.28 15.34
CA THR A 115 -0.71 1.98 14.23
C THR A 115 -1.31 1.57 12.90
N THR A 116 -1.20 2.43 11.92
CA THR A 116 -1.51 2.10 10.53
C THR A 116 -0.44 2.68 9.61
N VAL A 117 -0.54 2.38 8.33
CA VAL A 117 0.55 2.56 7.36
C VAL A 117 0.53 3.92 6.66
N SER A 118 -0.21 4.89 7.19
CA SER A 118 -0.21 6.27 6.70
C SER A 118 -0.90 7.20 7.71
N PRO A 119 -0.40 8.44 7.94
CA PRO A 119 -1.10 9.45 8.75
C PRO A 119 -2.48 9.81 8.22
N THR A 120 -2.65 9.92 6.90
CA THR A 120 -3.96 10.17 6.29
C THR A 120 -4.87 8.97 6.46
N TYR A 121 -4.38 7.76 6.22
CA TYR A 121 -5.18 6.54 6.40
C TYR A 121 -5.65 6.35 7.84
N SER A 122 -4.84 6.71 8.84
CA SER A 122 -5.25 6.64 10.25
C SER A 122 -6.47 7.51 10.58
N LYS A 123 -6.74 8.54 9.78
CA LYS A 123 -7.93 9.40 9.88
C LYS A 123 -9.07 8.88 9.02
N GLU A 124 -8.75 8.42 7.81
CA GLU A 124 -9.75 7.89 6.87
C GLU A 124 -10.50 6.68 7.47
N ILE A 125 -9.81 5.77 8.15
CA ILE A 125 -10.43 4.57 8.74
C ILE A 125 -11.39 4.87 9.92
N LEU A 126 -11.49 6.13 10.36
CA LEU A 126 -12.52 6.58 11.31
C LEU A 126 -13.85 6.90 10.60
N ASP A 127 -13.83 7.07 9.27
CA ASP A 127 -15.01 7.34 8.45
C ASP A 127 -15.65 6.02 8.01
N PRO A 128 -16.98 5.86 8.10
CA PRO A 128 -17.70 4.66 7.65
C PRO A 128 -17.42 4.23 6.23
N TRP A 129 -17.06 5.18 5.35
CA TRP A 129 -16.69 4.88 3.95
C TRP A 129 -15.40 4.05 3.81
N PHE A 130 -14.47 4.19 4.75
CA PHE A 130 -13.15 3.55 4.70
C PHE A 130 -12.95 2.47 5.77
N SER A 131 -13.77 2.47 6.82
CA SER A 131 -13.60 1.64 8.03
C SER A 131 -13.95 0.17 7.83
N HIS A 132 -14.64 -0.17 6.77
CA HIS A 132 -15.24 -1.51 6.59
C HIS A 132 -16.04 -1.97 7.83
N GLY A 133 -16.76 -1.02 8.45
CA GLY A 133 -17.61 -1.25 9.62
C GLY A 133 -16.91 -1.13 10.98
N LEU A 134 -15.60 -0.82 11.04
CA LEU A 134 -14.88 -0.65 12.32
C LEU A 134 -14.76 0.82 12.78
N ASP A 135 -15.47 1.75 12.15
CA ASP A 135 -15.44 3.19 12.47
C ASP A 135 -15.71 3.48 13.96
N ARG A 136 -16.69 2.83 14.57
CA ARG A 136 -17.01 3.00 15.99
C ARG A 136 -15.87 2.51 16.89
N ALA A 137 -15.39 1.28 16.66
CA ALA A 137 -14.30 0.71 17.45
C ALA A 137 -13.03 1.54 17.38
N LEU A 138 -12.72 2.12 16.20
CA LEU A 138 -11.56 2.97 15.98
C LEU A 138 -11.76 4.36 16.57
N SER A 139 -12.93 4.98 16.42
CA SER A 139 -13.24 6.30 16.97
C SER A 139 -13.11 6.33 18.48
N ASP A 140 -13.59 5.29 19.17
CA ASP A 140 -13.44 5.14 20.62
C ASP A 140 -11.98 5.01 21.07
N LYS A 141 -11.10 4.60 20.18
CA LYS A 141 -9.65 4.37 20.42
C LYS A 141 -8.76 5.34 19.66
N GLN A 142 -9.29 6.42 19.12
CA GLN A 142 -8.56 7.41 18.36
C GLN A 142 -7.35 7.97 19.11
N TYR A 143 -7.46 8.15 20.43
CA TYR A 143 -6.40 8.70 21.31
C TYR A 143 -5.12 7.85 21.30
N LYS A 144 -5.20 6.57 20.96
CA LYS A 144 -4.05 5.66 20.87
C LYS A 144 -3.71 5.22 19.44
N THR A 145 -4.36 5.82 18.43
CA THR A 145 -4.18 5.47 17.01
C THR A 145 -3.32 6.51 16.31
N CYS A 146 -2.33 6.06 15.55
CA CYS A 146 -1.48 6.90 14.70
C CYS A 146 -1.12 6.18 13.41
N GLY A 147 -0.51 6.90 12.46
CA GLY A 147 -0.12 6.34 11.16
C GLY A 147 1.31 6.69 10.79
N PHE A 148 2.05 5.71 10.26
CA PHE A 148 3.40 5.87 9.73
C PHE A 148 3.48 5.28 8.33
N LEU A 149 4.02 6.03 7.36
CA LEU A 149 4.25 5.47 6.02
C LEU A 149 5.23 4.30 6.09
N ASN A 150 4.94 3.23 5.36
CA ASN A 150 5.94 2.20 5.08
C ASN A 150 7.06 2.78 4.21
N GLY A 151 8.25 2.20 4.32
CA GLY A 151 9.35 2.48 3.42
C GLY A 151 9.36 1.54 2.20
N ILE A 152 10.25 1.83 1.27
CA ILE A 152 10.63 0.92 0.20
C ILE A 152 12.08 0.45 0.39
N ASP A 153 12.41 -0.72 -0.13
CA ASP A 153 13.78 -1.21 -0.20
C ASP A 153 14.53 -0.41 -1.28
N THR A 154 15.36 0.54 -0.84
CA THR A 154 16.09 1.45 -1.73
C THR A 154 17.32 0.81 -2.39
N ASP A 155 17.72 -0.39 -1.98
CA ASP A 155 18.77 -1.18 -2.62
C ASP A 155 18.16 -2.02 -3.75
N MET A 156 17.06 -2.71 -3.46
CA MET A 156 16.30 -3.48 -4.45
C MET A 156 15.70 -2.58 -5.56
N TYR A 157 15.17 -1.41 -5.18
CA TYR A 157 14.59 -0.43 -6.11
C TYR A 157 15.57 0.72 -6.34
N ASN A 158 16.67 0.44 -7.01
CA ASN A 158 17.72 1.42 -7.27
C ASN A 158 18.06 1.50 -8.78
N PRO A 159 17.61 2.56 -9.48
CA PRO A 159 17.86 2.67 -10.91
C PRO A 159 19.34 2.73 -11.29
N ALA A 160 20.24 3.02 -10.33
CA ALA A 160 21.67 3.02 -10.58
C ALA A 160 22.30 1.62 -10.67
N THR A 161 21.67 0.62 -10.03
CA THR A 161 22.24 -0.73 -9.84
C THR A 161 21.29 -1.86 -10.16
N ASP A 162 19.99 -1.58 -10.43
CA ASP A 162 18.99 -2.61 -10.72
C ASP A 162 19.37 -3.40 -11.99
N PRO A 163 19.62 -4.70 -11.90
CA PRO A 163 19.98 -5.52 -13.06
C PRO A 163 18.78 -5.86 -13.95
N SER A 164 17.53 -5.66 -13.47
CA SER A 164 16.30 -5.98 -14.20
C SER A 164 15.92 -4.93 -15.23
N ILE A 165 16.55 -3.73 -15.20
CA ILE A 165 16.24 -2.66 -16.15
C ILE A 165 17.23 -2.61 -17.31
N PRO A 166 16.80 -2.23 -18.53
CA PRO A 166 17.64 -2.25 -19.73
C PRO A 166 18.87 -1.34 -19.66
N ALA A 167 18.82 -0.25 -18.90
CA ALA A 167 19.95 0.66 -18.72
C ALA A 167 19.86 1.34 -17.35
N ASN A 168 20.96 1.37 -16.62
CA ASN A 168 21.02 2.04 -15.34
C ASN A 168 21.14 3.57 -15.51
N PHE A 169 20.60 4.30 -14.54
CA PHE A 169 20.62 5.76 -14.52
C PHE A 169 20.58 6.32 -13.10
N THR A 170 20.94 7.59 -12.96
CA THR A 170 20.95 8.32 -11.69
C THR A 170 20.28 9.67 -11.85
N VAL A 171 20.06 10.37 -10.74
CA VAL A 171 19.53 11.75 -10.73
C VAL A 171 20.36 12.69 -11.61
N SER A 172 21.68 12.53 -11.64
CA SER A 172 22.60 13.36 -12.44
C SER A 172 22.80 12.86 -13.88
N LYS A 173 22.59 11.55 -14.15
CA LYS A 173 22.78 10.93 -15.46
C LYS A 173 21.52 10.16 -15.86
N LYS A 174 20.53 10.88 -16.43
CA LYS A 174 19.21 10.34 -16.74
C LYS A 174 19.08 9.71 -18.14
N ALA A 175 20.14 9.68 -18.95
CA ALA A 175 20.09 9.15 -20.33
C ALA A 175 19.57 7.70 -20.37
N GLY A 176 19.94 6.88 -19.39
CA GLY A 176 19.48 5.49 -19.27
C GLY A 176 17.95 5.36 -19.17
N LYS A 177 17.25 6.34 -18.58
CA LYS A 177 15.78 6.33 -18.52
C LYS A 177 15.14 6.36 -19.91
N LYS A 178 15.69 7.14 -20.85
CA LYS A 178 15.23 7.15 -22.25
C LYS A 178 15.42 5.79 -22.91
N ILE A 179 16.55 5.12 -22.65
CA ILE A 179 16.82 3.75 -23.13
C ILE A 179 15.80 2.76 -22.53
N CYS A 180 15.50 2.89 -21.24
CA CYS A 180 14.46 2.07 -20.60
C CYS A 180 13.08 2.27 -21.24
N THR A 181 12.70 3.51 -21.60
CA THR A 181 11.46 3.79 -22.32
C THR A 181 11.43 3.08 -23.68
N GLN A 182 12.50 3.21 -24.46
CA GLN A 182 12.60 2.57 -25.78
C GLN A 182 12.50 1.05 -25.68
N LYS A 183 13.23 0.45 -24.75
CA LYS A 183 13.21 -1.01 -24.54
C LYS A 183 11.90 -1.53 -23.97
N LEU A 184 11.21 -0.75 -23.11
CA LEU A 184 9.88 -1.09 -22.66
C LEU A 184 8.89 -1.13 -23.83
N LEU A 185 8.88 -0.11 -24.71
CA LEU A 185 7.99 -0.06 -25.87
C LEU A 185 8.27 -1.22 -26.83
N GLU A 186 9.55 -1.54 -27.07
CA GLU A 186 9.95 -2.70 -27.89
C GLU A 186 9.43 -4.02 -27.29
N GLU A 187 9.60 -4.23 -25.98
CA GLU A 187 9.22 -5.47 -25.30
C GLU A 187 7.69 -5.68 -25.29
N VAL A 188 6.92 -4.60 -25.13
CA VAL A 188 5.44 -4.70 -25.11
C VAL A 188 4.80 -4.56 -26.50
N GLY A 189 5.62 -4.42 -27.57
CA GLY A 189 5.16 -4.37 -28.95
C GLY A 189 4.53 -3.05 -29.36
N LEU A 190 4.88 -1.93 -28.71
CA LEU A 190 4.42 -0.60 -29.09
C LEU A 190 5.42 0.13 -29.97
N PRO A 191 4.99 0.95 -30.96
CA PRO A 191 5.90 1.71 -31.81
C PRO A 191 6.70 2.73 -30.99
N GLN A 192 7.94 2.99 -31.42
CA GLN A 192 8.76 4.05 -30.86
C GLN A 192 8.13 5.44 -31.13
N GLY A 193 8.42 6.43 -30.27
CA GLY A 193 7.93 7.79 -30.44
C GLY A 193 8.30 8.67 -29.25
N GLU A 194 7.90 9.93 -29.32
CA GLU A 194 8.12 10.94 -28.26
C GLU A 194 6.90 11.12 -27.35
N GLU A 195 5.81 10.42 -27.63
CA GLU A 195 4.61 10.46 -26.82
C GLU A 195 4.88 9.94 -25.40
N PRO A 196 4.26 10.55 -24.37
CA PRO A 196 4.46 10.10 -23.01
C PRO A 196 3.86 8.70 -22.78
N VAL A 197 4.59 7.89 -22.04
CA VAL A 197 4.16 6.55 -21.61
C VAL A 197 3.54 6.62 -20.23
N LEU A 198 2.26 6.24 -20.11
CA LEU A 198 1.52 6.10 -18.86
C LEU A 198 1.53 4.64 -18.43
N GLY A 199 2.18 4.35 -17.31
CA GLY A 199 2.27 3.01 -16.73
C GLY A 199 1.20 2.77 -15.67
N MET A 200 0.68 1.55 -15.57
CA MET A 200 -0.15 1.06 -14.48
C MET A 200 0.29 -0.36 -14.12
N VAL A 201 0.61 -0.59 -12.85
CA VAL A 201 0.97 -1.91 -12.30
C VAL A 201 0.15 -2.13 -11.03
N SER A 202 -0.83 -3.02 -11.05
CA SER A 202 -1.71 -3.25 -9.92
C SER A 202 -2.51 -4.55 -10.05
N ARG A 203 -3.08 -5.02 -8.93
CA ARG A 203 -4.23 -5.93 -9.00
C ARG A 203 -5.40 -5.19 -9.65
N LEU A 204 -6.08 -5.85 -10.57
CA LEU A 204 -7.23 -5.28 -11.28
C LEU A 204 -8.52 -5.51 -10.47
N VAL A 205 -8.71 -4.71 -9.42
CA VAL A 205 -9.85 -4.81 -8.50
C VAL A 205 -10.50 -3.44 -8.29
N GLU A 206 -11.78 -3.43 -7.88
CA GLU A 206 -12.61 -2.23 -7.79
C GLU A 206 -11.93 -1.08 -7.03
N HIS A 207 -11.39 -1.35 -5.84
CA HIS A 207 -10.82 -0.28 -5.00
C HIS A 207 -9.54 0.37 -5.58
N LYS A 208 -8.99 -0.16 -6.68
CA LYS A 208 -7.87 0.47 -7.41
C LYS A 208 -8.31 1.52 -8.42
N GLY A 209 -9.62 1.74 -8.61
CA GLY A 209 -10.17 2.84 -9.37
C GLY A 209 -10.14 2.64 -10.89
N PHE A 210 -10.16 1.38 -11.35
CA PHE A 210 -10.19 1.09 -12.77
C PHE A 210 -11.53 1.43 -13.45
N ASP A 211 -12.59 1.59 -12.70
CA ASP A 211 -13.86 2.15 -13.16
C ASP A 211 -13.71 3.59 -13.65
N LEU A 212 -12.91 4.43 -12.95
CA LEU A 212 -12.58 5.78 -13.43
C LEU A 212 -11.78 5.73 -14.73
N VAL A 213 -10.80 4.82 -14.81
CA VAL A 213 -9.99 4.63 -16.02
C VAL A 213 -10.84 4.20 -17.19
N LYS A 214 -11.77 3.24 -16.99
CA LYS A 214 -12.72 2.79 -18.03
C LYS A 214 -13.56 3.94 -18.58
N CYS A 215 -14.03 4.83 -17.71
CA CYS A 215 -14.90 5.94 -18.06
C CYS A 215 -14.27 6.92 -19.06
N VAL A 216 -12.96 7.20 -18.93
CA VAL A 216 -12.26 8.22 -19.74
C VAL A 216 -11.06 7.67 -20.51
N PHE A 217 -11.03 6.37 -20.77
CA PHE A 217 -9.88 5.74 -21.42
C PHE A 217 -9.62 6.29 -22.83
N ASP A 218 -10.66 6.45 -23.61
CA ASP A 218 -10.57 7.02 -24.95
C ASP A 218 -10.02 8.46 -24.92
N ASP A 219 -10.41 9.25 -23.90
CA ASP A 219 -9.89 10.60 -23.72
C ASP A 219 -8.40 10.60 -23.37
N ILE A 220 -7.93 9.64 -22.54
CA ILE A 220 -6.50 9.46 -22.26
C ILE A 220 -5.73 9.16 -23.55
N ILE A 221 -6.25 8.29 -24.42
CA ILE A 221 -5.63 7.98 -25.72
C ILE A 221 -5.65 9.23 -26.62
N ASN A 222 -6.75 9.98 -26.66
CA ASN A 222 -6.89 11.21 -27.45
C ASN A 222 -5.95 12.32 -26.95
N LEU A 223 -5.57 12.33 -25.66
CA LEU A 223 -4.49 13.16 -25.16
C LEU A 223 -3.12 12.78 -25.75
N GLY A 224 -2.96 11.64 -26.43
CA GLY A 224 -1.73 11.24 -27.11
C GLY A 224 -0.81 10.37 -26.24
N TYR A 225 -1.31 9.75 -25.20
CA TYR A 225 -0.53 8.79 -24.42
C TYR A 225 -0.35 7.45 -25.13
N LYS A 226 0.77 6.78 -24.83
CA LYS A 226 0.89 5.33 -24.87
C LYS A 226 0.64 4.79 -23.47
N VAL A 227 -0.15 3.72 -23.35
CA VAL A 227 -0.56 3.18 -22.05
C VAL A 227 -0.04 1.75 -21.93
N VAL A 228 0.71 1.47 -20.86
CA VAL A 228 1.25 0.14 -20.57
C VAL A 228 0.69 -0.34 -19.24
N ILE A 229 -0.07 -1.44 -19.29
CA ILE A 229 -0.75 -2.01 -18.12
C ILE A 229 -0.20 -3.40 -17.83
N LEU A 230 0.13 -3.64 -16.56
CA LEU A 230 0.46 -4.96 -16.01
C LEU A 230 -0.41 -5.24 -14.79
N GLY A 231 -1.17 -6.32 -14.81
CA GLY A 231 -1.97 -6.74 -13.67
C GLY A 231 -2.95 -7.84 -14.00
N SER A 232 -3.53 -8.43 -12.96
CA SER A 232 -4.62 -9.40 -13.05
C SER A 232 -5.60 -9.21 -11.90
N GLY A 233 -6.84 -9.71 -12.05
CA GLY A 233 -7.85 -9.60 -11.00
C GLY A 233 -9.26 -9.88 -11.48
N GLU A 234 -10.17 -8.93 -11.41
CA GLU A 234 -11.55 -9.09 -11.81
C GLU A 234 -11.69 -9.16 -13.33
N ALA A 235 -12.43 -10.15 -13.81
CA ALA A 235 -12.63 -10.42 -15.24
C ALA A 235 -13.10 -9.19 -16.03
N GLN A 236 -13.94 -8.35 -15.43
CA GLN A 236 -14.46 -7.13 -16.08
C GLN A 236 -13.37 -6.12 -16.44
N TYR A 237 -12.28 -6.05 -15.67
CA TYR A 237 -11.15 -5.15 -15.95
C TYR A 237 -10.14 -5.81 -16.89
N GLU A 238 -9.88 -7.11 -16.73
CA GLU A 238 -9.03 -7.85 -17.66
C GLU A 238 -9.59 -7.81 -19.09
N GLN A 239 -10.89 -8.12 -19.24
CA GLN A 239 -11.58 -8.05 -20.54
C GLN A 239 -11.50 -6.64 -21.13
N PHE A 240 -11.79 -5.60 -20.34
CA PHE A 240 -11.73 -4.23 -20.79
C PHE A 240 -10.33 -3.88 -21.36
N PHE A 241 -9.25 -4.22 -20.65
CA PHE A 241 -7.91 -3.90 -21.14
C PHE A 241 -7.51 -4.74 -22.35
N HIS A 242 -7.98 -5.97 -22.49
CA HIS A 242 -7.84 -6.75 -23.71
C HIS A 242 -8.54 -6.07 -24.90
N GLU A 243 -9.78 -5.58 -24.72
CA GLU A 243 -10.52 -4.84 -25.73
C GLU A 243 -9.81 -3.54 -26.13
N MET A 244 -9.28 -2.79 -25.16
CA MET A 244 -8.55 -1.54 -25.41
C MET A 244 -7.22 -1.79 -26.15
N ARG A 245 -6.49 -2.87 -25.82
CA ARG A 245 -5.31 -3.30 -26.58
C ARG A 245 -5.66 -3.62 -28.04
N TRP A 246 -6.77 -4.27 -28.28
CA TRP A 246 -7.24 -4.56 -29.63
C TRP A 246 -7.70 -3.30 -30.38
N LYS A 247 -8.41 -2.39 -29.69
CA LYS A 247 -8.92 -1.13 -30.25
C LYS A 247 -7.79 -0.15 -30.61
N TYR A 248 -6.72 -0.13 -29.83
CA TYR A 248 -5.60 0.81 -29.96
C TYR A 248 -4.26 0.08 -29.99
N PRO A 249 -3.99 -0.75 -31.03
CA PRO A 249 -2.81 -1.65 -31.03
C PRO A 249 -1.46 -0.91 -31.00
N ASP A 250 -1.39 0.33 -31.49
CA ASP A 250 -0.17 1.15 -31.49
C ASP A 250 -0.05 2.05 -30.24
N ARG A 251 -1.02 2.01 -29.32
CA ARG A 251 -1.09 2.90 -28.17
C ARG A 251 -1.24 2.16 -26.83
N VAL A 252 -1.78 0.96 -26.83
CA VAL A 252 -2.10 0.23 -25.59
C VAL A 252 -1.43 -1.13 -25.58
N ALA A 253 -0.65 -1.38 -24.53
CA ALA A 253 -0.14 -2.69 -24.20
C ALA A 253 -0.72 -3.15 -22.86
N PHE A 254 -1.30 -4.35 -22.85
CA PHE A 254 -1.79 -4.99 -21.64
C PHE A 254 -1.18 -6.38 -21.49
N THR A 255 -0.62 -6.62 -20.32
CA THR A 255 -0.10 -7.93 -19.91
C THR A 255 -0.89 -8.38 -18.67
N CYS A 256 -1.66 -9.45 -18.82
CA CYS A 256 -2.40 -10.06 -17.70
C CYS A 256 -1.46 -10.94 -16.89
N GLY A 257 -1.32 -10.66 -15.58
CA GLY A 257 -0.53 -11.48 -14.68
C GLY A 257 0.32 -10.70 -13.69
N TYR A 258 1.12 -11.45 -12.94
CA TYR A 258 2.11 -10.93 -11.98
C TYR A 258 3.52 -11.22 -12.51
N ILE A 259 4.19 -10.21 -13.06
CA ILE A 259 5.53 -10.32 -13.67
C ILE A 259 6.43 -9.24 -13.05
N PRO A 260 7.18 -9.56 -11.98
CA PRO A 260 8.01 -8.59 -11.25
C PRO A 260 9.02 -7.85 -12.12
N ASP A 261 9.69 -8.54 -13.06
CA ASP A 261 10.66 -7.92 -13.95
C ASP A 261 10.03 -6.91 -14.93
N LEU A 262 8.85 -7.22 -15.46
CA LEU A 262 8.11 -6.27 -16.29
C LEU A 262 7.63 -5.07 -15.47
N ALA A 263 7.21 -5.28 -14.21
CA ALA A 263 6.86 -4.18 -13.32
C ALA A 263 8.02 -3.19 -13.13
N LYS A 264 9.24 -3.70 -12.87
CA LYS A 264 10.44 -2.85 -12.77
C LYS A 264 10.75 -2.11 -14.06
N LYS A 265 10.60 -2.76 -15.21
CA LYS A 265 10.78 -2.11 -16.53
C LYS A 265 9.72 -1.03 -16.76
N ILE A 266 8.49 -1.22 -16.31
CA ILE A 266 7.43 -0.19 -16.36
C ILE A 266 7.81 0.99 -15.47
N TYR A 267 8.23 0.76 -14.20
CA TYR A 267 8.70 1.84 -13.34
C TYR A 267 9.89 2.61 -13.94
N ALA A 268 10.83 1.92 -14.60
CA ALA A 268 11.98 2.56 -15.21
C ALA A 268 11.67 3.23 -16.55
N GLY A 269 10.77 2.65 -17.35
CA GLY A 269 10.52 3.06 -18.74
C GLY A 269 9.33 3.99 -18.93
N ALA A 270 8.31 3.95 -18.07
CA ALA A 270 7.20 4.88 -18.16
C ALA A 270 7.63 6.32 -17.80
N ASN A 271 6.90 7.30 -18.29
CA ASN A 271 7.08 8.70 -17.92
C ASN A 271 6.19 9.06 -16.73
N MET A 272 4.98 8.54 -16.69
CA MET A 272 3.98 8.76 -15.65
C MET A 272 3.43 7.44 -15.15
N PHE A 273 2.93 7.42 -13.92
CA PHE A 273 2.36 6.25 -13.27
C PHE A 273 1.02 6.57 -12.65
N LEU A 274 -0.05 5.91 -13.09
CA LEU A 274 -1.41 6.22 -12.66
C LEU A 274 -1.88 5.29 -11.53
N MET A 275 -2.34 5.88 -10.42
CA MET A 275 -2.95 5.20 -9.29
C MET A 275 -4.23 5.92 -8.83
N PRO A 276 -5.38 5.65 -9.46
CA PRO A 276 -6.63 6.36 -9.16
C PRO A 276 -7.43 5.71 -8.01
N SER A 277 -6.76 5.11 -7.06
CA SER A 277 -7.34 4.25 -6.02
C SER A 277 -8.48 4.93 -5.24
N LYS A 278 -9.57 4.20 -5.01
CA LYS A 278 -10.68 4.57 -4.14
C LYS A 278 -10.22 4.59 -2.67
N SER A 279 -9.36 3.66 -2.31
CA SER A 279 -8.67 3.58 -1.02
C SER A 279 -7.29 2.98 -1.23
N GLU A 280 -6.26 3.56 -0.59
CA GLU A 280 -4.89 3.07 -0.65
C GLU A 280 -4.23 3.27 0.72
N PRO A 281 -4.21 2.25 1.58
CA PRO A 281 -3.67 2.39 2.93
C PRO A 281 -2.28 3.04 2.98
N CYS A 282 -1.36 2.52 2.19
CA CYS A 282 -0.02 3.08 2.02
C CYS A 282 0.30 3.30 0.54
N GLY A 283 0.22 2.25 -0.27
CA GLY A 283 0.79 2.20 -1.60
C GLY A 283 2.33 2.18 -1.56
N LEU A 284 2.93 1.37 -2.41
CA LEU A 284 4.39 1.35 -2.59
C LEU A 284 4.77 1.76 -4.01
N ALA A 285 3.89 1.48 -4.97
CA ALA A 285 4.15 1.69 -6.38
C ALA A 285 4.45 3.16 -6.74
N GLN A 286 3.77 4.13 -6.08
CA GLN A 286 4.07 5.56 -6.26
C GLN A 286 5.46 5.93 -5.73
N MET A 287 5.88 5.38 -4.60
CA MET A 287 7.22 5.64 -4.04
C MET A 287 8.31 4.99 -4.91
N ILE A 288 8.06 3.78 -5.40
CA ILE A 288 8.95 3.10 -6.35
C ILE A 288 9.02 3.90 -7.65
N SER A 289 7.89 4.34 -8.20
CA SER A 289 7.89 5.12 -9.44
C SER A 289 8.66 6.44 -9.30
N LEU A 290 8.53 7.16 -8.18
CA LEU A 290 9.34 8.34 -7.87
C LEU A 290 10.84 8.01 -7.91
N ARG A 291 11.23 6.89 -7.29
CA ARG A 291 12.63 6.45 -7.25
C ARG A 291 13.23 6.22 -8.64
N TYR A 292 12.41 5.74 -9.59
CA TYR A 292 12.78 5.56 -11.00
C TYR A 292 12.50 6.79 -11.87
N GLY A 293 12.15 7.94 -11.28
CA GLY A 293 11.87 9.17 -12.01
C GLY A 293 10.63 9.11 -12.90
N THR A 294 9.71 8.22 -12.59
CA THR A 294 8.39 8.11 -13.21
C THR A 294 7.39 8.83 -12.35
N ILE A 295 6.69 9.81 -12.91
CA ILE A 295 5.90 10.78 -12.16
C ILE A 295 4.53 10.22 -11.82
N PRO A 296 4.16 10.08 -10.52
CA PRO A 296 2.87 9.59 -10.12
C PRO A 296 1.74 10.56 -10.43
N ILE A 297 0.61 10.00 -10.87
CA ILE A 297 -0.69 10.68 -10.96
C ILE A 297 -1.62 9.90 -10.05
N VAL A 298 -2.04 10.49 -8.93
CA VAL A 298 -2.70 9.73 -7.87
C VAL A 298 -3.93 10.46 -7.33
N ARG A 299 -4.90 9.69 -6.81
CA ARG A 299 -5.93 10.28 -5.97
C ARG A 299 -5.38 10.58 -4.58
N LYS A 300 -5.80 11.71 -3.97
CA LYS A 300 -5.45 12.06 -2.59
C LYS A 300 -6.23 11.19 -1.61
N THR A 301 -5.68 10.02 -1.28
CA THR A 301 -6.23 9.09 -0.28
C THR A 301 -5.09 8.33 0.38
N GLY A 302 -5.19 8.05 1.67
CA GLY A 302 -4.24 7.29 2.46
C GLY A 302 -2.78 7.65 2.18
N GLY A 303 -1.95 6.65 1.98
CA GLY A 303 -0.52 6.86 1.74
C GLY A 303 -0.18 7.57 0.42
N LEU A 304 -1.09 7.62 -0.55
CA LEU A 304 -0.90 8.43 -1.76
C LEU A 304 -0.91 9.92 -1.42
N ALA A 305 -1.82 10.35 -0.54
CA ALA A 305 -1.88 11.73 -0.07
C ALA A 305 -0.64 12.14 0.74
N ASP A 306 -0.06 11.19 1.50
CA ASP A 306 1.09 11.46 2.36
C ASP A 306 2.44 11.37 1.63
N SER A 307 2.48 10.73 0.46
CA SER A 307 3.72 10.50 -0.29
C SER A 307 3.87 11.37 -1.54
N ILE A 308 2.78 11.91 -2.09
CA ILE A 308 2.80 12.69 -3.32
C ILE A 308 2.36 14.12 -3.05
N VAL A 309 3.25 15.07 -3.31
CA VAL A 309 2.97 16.51 -3.30
C VAL A 309 2.56 16.94 -4.71
N ASP A 310 1.43 17.65 -4.83
CA ASP A 310 0.93 18.11 -6.13
C ASP A 310 1.86 19.12 -6.76
N CYS A 311 2.05 19.06 -8.08
CA CYS A 311 2.87 20.01 -8.87
C CYS A 311 2.28 21.42 -8.98
N GLY A 312 1.16 21.72 -8.31
CA GLY A 312 0.74 23.08 -8.01
C GLY A 312 1.57 23.75 -6.92
N ASP A 313 2.33 22.97 -6.15
CA ASP A 313 3.32 23.40 -5.16
C ASP A 313 4.73 23.40 -5.77
N GLU A 314 5.60 24.29 -5.33
CA GLU A 314 6.99 24.38 -5.80
C GLU A 314 7.81 23.11 -5.51
N ASN A 315 7.47 22.40 -4.43
CA ASN A 315 8.06 21.12 -4.03
C ASN A 315 7.36 19.90 -4.64
N GLY A 316 6.42 20.11 -5.56
CA GLY A 316 5.62 19.06 -6.18
C GLY A 316 6.46 17.91 -6.72
N THR A 317 5.99 16.68 -6.47
CA THR A 317 6.63 15.43 -6.91
C THR A 317 5.75 14.62 -7.85
N GLY A 318 4.48 15.00 -8.00
CA GLY A 318 3.52 14.33 -8.88
C GLY A 318 2.27 15.15 -9.10
N TYR A 319 1.25 14.52 -9.64
CA TYR A 319 -0.04 15.15 -9.89
C TYR A 319 -1.11 14.47 -9.06
N THR A 320 -1.97 15.28 -8.43
CA THR A 320 -3.03 14.73 -7.57
C THR A 320 -4.40 15.23 -8.00
N PHE A 321 -5.43 14.42 -7.72
CA PHE A 321 -6.83 14.80 -7.80
C PHE A 321 -7.55 14.40 -6.52
N GLN A 322 -8.59 15.14 -6.15
CA GLN A 322 -9.25 14.98 -4.84
C GLN A 322 -10.43 14.01 -4.91
N SER A 323 -11.38 14.30 -5.80
CA SER A 323 -12.64 13.56 -5.87
C SER A 323 -12.44 12.20 -6.52
N TYR A 324 -13.18 11.18 -6.07
CA TYR A 324 -13.27 9.90 -6.78
C TYR A 324 -14.14 10.09 -8.03
N ASN A 325 -13.56 10.74 -9.04
CA ASN A 325 -14.23 11.17 -10.26
C ASN A 325 -13.31 11.04 -11.48
N ALA A 326 -13.83 10.48 -12.57
CA ALA A 326 -13.04 10.20 -13.77
C ALA A 326 -12.53 11.47 -14.47
N HIS A 327 -13.31 12.55 -14.48
CA HIS A 327 -12.88 13.81 -15.12
C HIS A 327 -11.86 14.58 -14.28
N ASP A 328 -11.93 14.50 -12.94
CA ASP A 328 -10.89 15.04 -12.06
C ASP A 328 -9.57 14.30 -12.28
N MET A 329 -9.63 12.96 -12.40
CA MET A 329 -8.48 12.14 -12.78
C MET A 329 -7.93 12.55 -14.15
N LEU A 330 -8.78 12.67 -15.16
CA LEU A 330 -8.40 13.06 -16.52
C LEU A 330 -7.74 14.45 -16.54
N TYR A 331 -8.23 15.39 -15.74
CA TYR A 331 -7.63 16.71 -15.61
C TYR A 331 -6.20 16.64 -15.03
N ALA A 332 -5.96 15.78 -14.03
CA ALA A 332 -4.61 15.57 -13.50
C ALA A 332 -3.69 14.91 -14.56
N VAL A 333 -4.20 13.95 -15.33
CA VAL A 333 -3.48 13.33 -16.46
C VAL A 333 -3.11 14.36 -17.51
N LYS A 334 -4.04 15.29 -17.86
CA LYS A 334 -3.77 16.37 -18.79
C LYS A 334 -2.68 17.31 -18.29
N ARG A 335 -2.76 17.76 -17.02
CA ARG A 335 -1.74 18.61 -16.39
C ARG A 335 -0.34 17.98 -16.47
N ALA A 336 -0.24 16.69 -16.21
CA ALA A 336 1.00 15.95 -16.29
C ALA A 336 1.57 15.92 -17.71
N LYS A 337 0.73 15.70 -18.72
CA LYS A 337 1.11 15.76 -20.14
C LYS A 337 1.60 17.14 -20.54
N ASP A 338 0.88 18.21 -20.13
CA ASP A 338 1.26 19.57 -20.47
C ASP A 338 2.67 19.91 -19.93
N CYS A 339 2.97 19.50 -18.69
CA CYS A 339 4.32 19.62 -18.12
C CYS A 339 5.35 18.76 -18.85
N TYR A 340 5.02 17.54 -19.30
CA TYR A 340 5.94 16.64 -20.02
C TYR A 340 6.54 17.30 -21.26
N TRP A 341 5.76 18.10 -21.99
CA TRP A 341 6.23 18.80 -23.18
C TRP A 341 7.10 20.03 -22.85
N ASN A 342 7.02 20.57 -21.65
CA ASN A 342 7.98 21.55 -21.14
C ASN A 342 9.20 20.81 -20.57
N LYS A 343 10.16 20.46 -21.41
CA LYS A 343 11.30 19.60 -21.03
C LYS A 343 12.14 20.16 -19.87
N THR A 344 12.18 21.47 -19.70
CA THR A 344 12.91 22.10 -18.58
C THR A 344 12.21 21.82 -17.25
N GLU A 345 10.91 22.11 -17.16
CA GLU A 345 10.13 21.87 -15.94
C GLU A 345 9.97 20.38 -15.66
N TRP A 346 9.77 19.57 -16.71
CA TRP A 346 9.73 18.12 -16.57
C TRP A 346 11.03 17.55 -15.96
N ASN A 347 12.20 17.99 -16.42
CA ASN A 347 13.48 17.54 -15.88
C ASN A 347 13.69 17.97 -14.42
N LYS A 348 13.20 19.15 -14.01
CA LYS A 348 13.22 19.57 -12.61
C LYS A 348 12.31 18.67 -11.76
N LEU A 349 11.09 18.39 -12.23
CA LEU A 349 10.14 17.51 -11.57
C LEU A 349 10.71 16.10 -11.38
N VAL A 350 11.24 15.48 -12.44
CA VAL A 350 11.90 14.16 -12.37
C VAL A 350 13.05 14.17 -11.36
N THR A 351 13.80 15.27 -11.29
CA THR A 351 14.90 15.42 -10.32
C THR A 351 14.38 15.45 -8.87
N ARG A 352 13.31 16.19 -8.61
CA ARG A 352 12.67 16.23 -7.27
C ARG A 352 12.12 14.86 -6.90
N ALA A 353 11.41 14.23 -7.82
CA ALA A 353 10.84 12.88 -7.63
C ALA A 353 11.92 11.87 -7.23
N MET A 354 13.02 11.79 -7.97
CA MET A 354 14.12 10.84 -7.69
C MET A 354 14.89 11.14 -6.40
N LYS A 355 14.80 12.36 -5.86
CA LYS A 355 15.44 12.76 -4.59
C LYS A 355 14.56 12.51 -3.37
N ALA A 356 13.29 12.22 -3.55
CA ALA A 356 12.38 11.93 -2.44
C ALA A 356 12.84 10.66 -1.70
N ASP A 357 12.96 10.75 -0.38
CA ASP A 357 13.44 9.66 0.47
C ASP A 357 12.26 8.96 1.17
N PHE A 358 11.89 7.80 0.63
CA PHE A 358 10.93 6.87 1.22
C PHE A 358 11.62 5.56 1.65
N SER A 359 12.86 5.63 2.12
CA SER A 359 13.56 4.46 2.66
C SER A 359 12.91 3.99 3.98
N TRP A 360 13.04 2.71 4.28
CA TRP A 360 12.67 2.15 5.59
C TRP A 360 13.36 2.85 6.77
N LYS A 361 14.50 3.49 6.54
CA LYS A 361 15.21 4.27 7.56
C LYS A 361 14.35 5.42 8.11
N GLN A 362 13.52 6.05 7.31
CA GLN A 362 12.62 7.11 7.76
C GLN A 362 11.48 6.53 8.59
N SER A 363 10.83 5.47 8.10
CA SER A 363 9.74 4.79 8.82
C SER A 363 10.22 4.20 10.15
N ALA A 364 11.39 3.55 10.16
CA ALA A 364 11.97 2.96 11.36
C ALA A 364 12.23 3.98 12.48
N LYS A 365 12.64 5.21 12.15
CA LYS A 365 12.79 6.28 13.15
C LYS A 365 11.48 6.60 13.87
N LEU A 366 10.36 6.61 13.15
CA LEU A 366 9.05 6.88 13.73
C LEU A 366 8.61 5.74 14.66
N TYR A 367 8.81 4.48 14.24
CA TYR A 367 8.53 3.32 15.09
C TYR A 367 9.43 3.27 16.32
N ILE A 368 10.72 3.55 16.18
CA ILE A 368 11.65 3.63 17.32
C ILE A 368 11.20 4.72 18.31
N GLY A 369 10.78 5.89 17.82
CA GLY A 369 10.22 6.94 18.66
C GLY A 369 9.01 6.48 19.45
N LEU A 370 8.04 5.81 18.78
CA LEU A 370 6.87 5.22 19.42
C LEU A 370 7.25 4.17 20.49
N TYR A 371 8.20 3.29 20.17
CA TYR A 371 8.61 2.23 21.09
C TYR A 371 9.30 2.80 22.34
N LYS A 372 10.15 3.81 22.19
CA LYS A 372 10.76 4.53 23.31
C LYS A 372 9.72 5.20 24.20
N GLU A 373 8.73 5.89 23.61
CA GLU A 373 7.62 6.48 24.35
C GLU A 373 6.89 5.43 25.21
N LEU A 374 6.59 4.27 24.63
CA LEU A 374 5.89 3.19 25.31
C LEU A 374 6.73 2.49 26.38
N ALA A 375 8.03 2.38 26.16
CA ALA A 375 8.99 1.80 27.11
C ALA A 375 9.33 2.78 28.26
N GLY A 376 8.93 4.04 28.17
CA GLY A 376 9.27 5.07 29.15
C GLY A 376 10.73 5.57 29.02
N GLU A 377 11.36 5.39 27.86
CA GLU A 377 12.69 5.88 27.55
C GLU A 377 12.59 7.28 26.90
N GLN A 378 13.41 8.21 27.36
CA GLN A 378 13.52 9.58 26.81
C GLN A 378 14.50 9.63 25.63
#